data_3f309740595b334ad1f09eaea8259923
#
_entry.id   3f309740595b334ad1f09eaea8259923
#
_cell.length_a   1.000
_cell.length_b   1.000
_cell.length_c   1.000
_cell.angle_alpha   90.00
_cell.angle_beta   90.00
_cell.angle_gamma   90.00
#
_symmetry.space_group_name_H-M   'P 1'
#
loop_
_entity.id
_entity.type
_entity.pdbx_description
1 polymer ?
#
loop_
_entity_poly.entity_id
_entity_poly.type
_entity_poly.pdbx_seq_one_letter_code
_entity_poly.pdbx_strand_id
1 'polypeptide(L)'
;MVKSTRHAKYELYYHIVFVPKSGGIEDPADLAEQGSAQYRRSQLTGKTKERLETIFVEICEDKGLELAESEVMPDHVHLFIGSPPKNAPSLIVNWVKGISARKYNQRYDDRVKWTRSYYVGTAGSASKGAVEQYIKGGSDA
;
A
#
# COMPACT_ATOMS: atom_id res chain seq x y z
N MET A 1 12.32 -15.37 -9.80
CA MET A 1 13.44 -15.35 -10.75
C MET A 1 14.65 -14.65 -10.15
N VAL A 2 15.82 -15.26 -10.26
CA VAL A 2 17.04 -14.67 -9.72
C VAL A 2 17.43 -13.47 -10.58
N LYS A 3 17.76 -12.38 -9.91
CA LYS A 3 18.23 -11.15 -10.55
C LYS A 3 19.67 -10.91 -10.22
N SER A 4 20.31 -10.01 -10.93
CA SER A 4 21.69 -9.68 -10.63
C SER A 4 21.97 -8.20 -10.84
N THR A 5 22.84 -7.68 -9.98
CA THR A 5 23.50 -6.42 -10.19
C THR A 5 24.95 -6.74 -10.49
N ARG A 6 25.77 -5.71 -10.65
CA ARG A 6 27.19 -5.89 -10.94
C ARG A 6 27.90 -6.78 -9.93
N HIS A 7 27.53 -6.69 -8.67
CA HIS A 7 28.21 -7.40 -7.59
C HIS A 7 27.34 -8.38 -6.83
N ALA A 8 26.07 -8.55 -7.21
CA ALA A 8 25.17 -9.38 -6.44
C ALA A 8 24.18 -10.12 -7.32
N LYS A 9 23.85 -11.32 -6.89
CA LYS A 9 22.67 -12.04 -7.40
C LYS A 9 21.67 -12.02 -6.28
N TYR A 10 20.39 -11.81 -6.62
CA TYR A 10 19.38 -11.65 -5.59
C TYR A 10 18.01 -12.11 -6.08
N GLU A 11 17.17 -12.40 -5.09
CA GLU A 11 15.80 -12.80 -5.33
C GLU A 11 15.01 -12.36 -4.11
N LEU A 12 14.76 -11.05 -4.03
CA LEU A 12 14.17 -10.44 -2.85
C LEU A 12 12.79 -9.89 -3.22
N TYR A 13 11.77 -10.56 -2.70
CA TYR A 13 10.38 -10.14 -2.91
C TYR A 13 9.72 -9.95 -1.57
N TYR A 14 8.92 -8.90 -1.47
CA TYR A 14 8.21 -8.57 -0.25
C TYR A 14 6.73 -8.49 -0.51
N HIS A 15 5.94 -9.04 0.43
CA HIS A 15 4.53 -8.77 0.51
C HIS A 15 4.35 -7.53 1.35
N ILE A 16 3.68 -6.53 0.80
CA ILE A 16 3.44 -5.27 1.48
C ILE A 16 1.94 -5.05 1.53
N VAL A 17 1.41 -4.82 2.73
CA VAL A 17 -0.02 -4.59 2.92
C VAL A 17 -0.22 -3.33 3.72
N PHE A 18 -1.12 -2.48 3.27
CA PHE A 18 -1.49 -1.29 4.03
C PHE A 18 -2.95 -0.95 3.77
N VAL A 19 -3.52 -0.15 4.65
CA VAL A 19 -4.94 0.11 4.64
C VAL A 19 -5.21 1.61 4.61
N PRO A 20 -6.32 2.01 3.97
CA PRO A 20 -6.70 3.42 3.96
C PRO A 20 -7.22 3.83 5.32
N LYS A 21 -7.09 5.11 5.63
CA LYS A 21 -7.71 5.65 6.83
C LYS A 21 -9.21 5.55 6.71
N SER A 22 -9.85 5.37 7.84
CA SER A 22 -11.29 5.24 7.91
C SER A 22 -11.98 6.43 7.27
N GLY A 23 -12.86 6.13 6.32
CA GLY A 23 -13.67 7.14 5.67
C GLY A 23 -12.93 8.14 4.81
N GLY A 24 -11.59 8.12 4.80
CA GLY A 24 -10.83 9.14 4.13
C GLY A 24 -11.10 10.54 4.68
N ILE A 25 -11.69 10.62 5.86
CA ILE A 25 -12.10 11.89 6.47
C ILE A 25 -10.94 12.48 7.24
N GLU A 26 -10.68 13.74 7.00
CA GLU A 26 -9.58 14.43 7.66
C GLU A 26 -10.03 15.37 8.75
N ASP A 27 -11.22 15.93 8.60
CA ASP A 27 -11.75 16.89 9.54
C ASP A 27 -12.50 16.20 10.66
N PRO A 28 -12.12 16.44 11.93
CA PRO A 28 -12.86 15.87 13.04
C PRO A 28 -14.35 16.21 13.05
N ALA A 29 -14.73 17.34 12.48
CA ALA A 29 -16.13 17.70 12.38
C ALA A 29 -16.91 16.74 11.47
N ASP A 30 -16.25 16.27 10.40
CA ASP A 30 -16.89 15.31 9.50
C ASP A 30 -17.13 13.99 10.21
N LEU A 31 -16.20 13.60 11.06
CA LEU A 31 -16.34 12.38 11.85
C LEU A 31 -17.52 12.49 12.81
N ALA A 32 -17.67 13.63 13.44
CA ALA A 32 -18.77 13.85 14.37
C ALA A 32 -20.11 13.83 13.66
N GLU A 33 -20.19 14.41 12.49
CA GLU A 33 -21.42 14.40 11.70
C GLU A 33 -21.85 13.02 11.28
N GLN A 34 -20.89 12.22 10.85
CA GLN A 34 -21.20 10.89 10.37
C GLN A 34 -21.48 9.90 11.51
N GLY A 35 -21.01 10.21 12.70
CA GLY A 35 -21.14 9.30 13.82
C GLY A 35 -20.20 8.12 13.70
N SER A 36 -19.87 7.53 14.83
CA SER A 36 -18.90 6.44 14.86
C SER A 36 -19.37 5.22 14.09
N ALA A 37 -20.67 4.92 14.12
CA ALA A 37 -21.19 3.75 13.44
C ALA A 37 -21.15 3.88 11.93
N GLN A 38 -21.17 5.09 11.44
CA GLN A 38 -21.12 5.36 10.00
C GLN A 38 -19.69 5.49 9.51
N TYR A 39 -18.77 5.72 10.41
CA TYR A 39 -17.40 5.97 10.06
C TYR A 39 -16.70 4.67 9.69
N ARG A 40 -16.09 4.64 8.54
CA ARG A 40 -15.37 3.46 8.09
C ARG A 40 -14.29 3.88 7.10
N ARG A 41 -13.41 2.94 6.80
CA ARG A 41 -12.35 3.19 5.85
C ARG A 41 -12.89 3.54 4.50
N SER A 42 -12.12 4.33 3.76
CA SER A 42 -12.42 4.62 2.38
C SER A 42 -12.50 3.32 1.59
N GLN A 43 -13.39 3.32 0.61
CA GLN A 43 -13.51 2.16 -0.26
C GLN A 43 -12.64 2.35 -1.49
N LEU A 44 -11.68 1.48 -1.66
CA LEU A 44 -10.76 1.53 -2.79
C LEU A 44 -11.38 0.76 -3.96
N THR A 45 -12.42 1.32 -4.54
CA THR A 45 -13.19 0.66 -5.59
C THR A 45 -13.32 1.55 -6.81
N GLY A 46 -13.81 0.97 -7.91
CA GLY A 46 -14.10 1.71 -9.12
C GLY A 46 -12.90 2.46 -9.66
N LYS A 47 -13.07 3.74 -9.90
CA LYS A 47 -12.02 4.58 -10.46
C LYS A 47 -10.83 4.71 -9.52
N THR A 48 -11.08 4.77 -8.22
CA THR A 48 -10.00 4.86 -7.24
C THR A 48 -9.07 3.66 -7.35
N LYS A 49 -9.65 2.47 -7.47
CA LYS A 49 -8.87 1.24 -7.63
C LYS A 49 -8.01 1.30 -8.89
N GLU A 50 -8.61 1.64 -10.02
CA GLU A 50 -7.87 1.69 -11.29
C GLU A 50 -6.75 2.73 -11.26
N ARG A 51 -7.03 3.88 -10.67
CA ARG A 51 -6.05 4.96 -10.57
C ARG A 51 -4.87 4.56 -9.71
N LEU A 52 -5.14 3.91 -8.58
CA LEU A 52 -4.07 3.45 -7.69
C LEU A 52 -3.24 2.37 -8.35
N GLU A 53 -3.86 1.45 -9.05
CA GLU A 53 -3.11 0.40 -9.75
C GLU A 53 -2.12 1.01 -10.75
N THR A 54 -2.56 2.01 -11.49
CA THR A 54 -1.69 2.72 -12.42
C THR A 54 -0.55 3.43 -11.70
N ILE A 55 -0.87 4.08 -10.58
CA ILE A 55 0.13 4.82 -9.81
C ILE A 55 1.20 3.88 -9.25
N PHE A 56 0.81 2.70 -8.75
CA PHE A 56 1.78 1.75 -8.24
C PHE A 56 2.74 1.25 -9.33
N VAL A 57 2.23 1.05 -10.54
CA VAL A 57 3.10 0.71 -11.68
C VAL A 57 4.11 1.84 -11.93
N GLU A 58 3.65 3.08 -11.94
CA GLU A 58 4.53 4.23 -12.14
C GLU A 58 5.63 4.30 -11.08
N ILE A 59 5.25 4.10 -9.83
CA ILE A 59 6.22 4.17 -8.74
C ILE A 59 7.29 3.10 -8.89
N CYS A 60 6.88 1.87 -9.16
CA CYS A 60 7.82 0.77 -9.30
C CYS A 60 8.75 0.97 -10.48
N GLU A 61 8.24 1.46 -11.60
CA GLU A 61 9.08 1.76 -12.75
C GLU A 61 10.10 2.84 -12.41
N ASP A 62 9.66 3.89 -11.74
CA ASP A 62 10.54 4.99 -11.39
C ASP A 62 11.64 4.58 -10.40
N LYS A 63 11.31 3.70 -9.48
CA LYS A 63 12.25 3.29 -8.43
C LYS A 63 13.05 2.04 -8.78
N GLY A 64 12.88 1.49 -9.96
CA GLY A 64 13.61 0.29 -10.35
C GLY A 64 13.18 -0.95 -9.60
N LEU A 65 11.90 -1.01 -9.24
CA LEU A 65 11.30 -2.15 -8.55
C LEU A 65 10.49 -2.98 -9.52
N GLU A 66 10.34 -4.26 -9.19
CA GLU A 66 9.48 -5.14 -9.96
C GLU A 66 8.14 -5.27 -9.24
N LEU A 67 7.07 -4.84 -9.89
CA LEU A 67 5.73 -5.04 -9.33
C LEU A 67 5.20 -6.37 -9.84
N ALA A 68 5.43 -7.42 -9.05
CA ALA A 68 5.05 -8.77 -9.44
C ALA A 68 3.53 -8.98 -9.33
N GLU A 69 2.91 -8.43 -8.30
CA GLU A 69 1.48 -8.48 -8.13
C GLU A 69 0.99 -7.21 -7.47
N SER A 70 -0.20 -6.80 -7.84
CA SER A 70 -0.84 -5.61 -7.30
C SER A 70 -2.32 -5.91 -7.11
N GLU A 71 -2.77 -5.88 -5.86
CA GLU A 71 -4.17 -6.10 -5.55
C GLU A 71 -4.69 -4.93 -4.73
N VAL A 72 -5.53 -4.13 -5.35
CA VAL A 72 -6.21 -3.05 -4.64
C VAL A 72 -7.61 -3.55 -4.32
N MET A 73 -7.80 -3.88 -3.05
CA MET A 73 -9.08 -4.38 -2.54
C MET A 73 -9.83 -3.23 -1.88
N PRO A 74 -11.13 -3.37 -1.63
CA PRO A 74 -11.88 -2.26 -1.07
C PRO A 74 -11.33 -1.70 0.24
N ASP A 75 -10.74 -2.55 1.07
CA ASP A 75 -10.29 -2.14 2.40
C ASP A 75 -8.78 -2.26 2.61
N HIS A 76 -8.03 -2.61 1.59
CA HIS A 76 -6.58 -2.72 1.72
C HIS A 76 -5.89 -2.77 0.37
N VAL A 77 -4.58 -2.55 0.40
CA VAL A 77 -3.72 -2.72 -0.75
C VAL A 77 -2.73 -3.83 -0.43
N HIS A 78 -2.53 -4.75 -1.35
CA HIS A 78 -1.53 -5.79 -1.23
C HIS A 78 -0.65 -5.76 -2.46
N LEU A 79 0.64 -5.51 -2.25
CA LEU A 79 1.63 -5.45 -3.32
C LEU A 79 2.68 -6.52 -3.11
N PHE A 80 3.08 -7.16 -4.18
CA PHE A 80 4.19 -8.11 -4.15
C PHE A 80 5.30 -7.51 -5.00
N ILE A 81 6.37 -7.08 -4.34
CA ILE A 81 7.40 -6.24 -4.98
C ILE A 81 8.77 -6.86 -4.84
N GLY A 82 9.46 -6.98 -5.97
CA GLY A 82 10.85 -7.37 -6.02
C GLY A 82 11.76 -6.15 -5.99
N SER A 83 12.85 -6.24 -5.24
CA SER A 83 13.75 -5.10 -5.07
C SER A 83 15.21 -5.53 -5.05
N PRO A 84 16.11 -4.68 -5.58
CA PRO A 84 17.54 -4.88 -5.36
C PRO A 84 17.86 -4.85 -3.87
N PRO A 85 18.95 -5.53 -3.46
CA PRO A 85 19.28 -5.63 -2.04
C PRO A 85 19.65 -4.32 -1.36
N LYS A 86 19.95 -3.29 -2.11
CA LYS A 86 20.31 -1.99 -1.54
C LYS A 86 19.14 -1.27 -0.88
N ASN A 87 17.91 -1.68 -1.16
CA ASN A 87 16.73 -0.99 -0.63
C ASN A 87 16.20 -1.68 0.60
N ALA A 88 16.12 -0.96 1.71
CA ALA A 88 15.49 -1.48 2.92
C ALA A 88 13.99 -1.65 2.69
N PRO A 89 13.36 -2.67 3.28
CA PRO A 89 11.91 -2.83 3.14
C PRO A 89 11.11 -1.61 3.58
N SER A 90 11.53 -0.94 4.65
CA SER A 90 10.84 0.26 5.11
C SER A 90 10.91 1.39 4.10
N LEU A 91 11.99 1.49 3.36
CA LEU A 91 12.10 2.50 2.31
C LEU A 91 11.14 2.21 1.17
N ILE A 92 11.04 0.94 0.78
CA ILE A 92 10.10 0.54 -0.28
C ILE A 92 8.67 0.86 0.14
N VAL A 93 8.32 0.55 1.38
CA VAL A 93 6.99 0.85 1.91
C VAL A 93 6.73 2.36 1.89
N ASN A 94 7.70 3.15 2.32
CA ASN A 94 7.57 4.61 2.30
C ASN A 94 7.34 5.13 0.89
N TRP A 95 8.03 4.58 -0.09
CA TRP A 95 7.82 4.97 -1.48
C TRP A 95 6.39 4.67 -1.93
N VAL A 96 5.94 3.43 -1.76
CA VAL A 96 4.62 3.08 -2.30
C VAL A 96 3.48 3.75 -1.56
N LYS A 97 3.61 3.99 -0.26
CA LYS A 97 2.59 4.70 0.51
C LYS A 97 2.65 6.21 0.27
N GLY A 98 3.82 6.78 0.46
CA GLY A 98 3.95 8.24 0.40
C GLY A 98 3.73 8.80 -1.00
N ILE A 99 4.35 8.17 -1.98
CA ILE A 99 4.24 8.67 -3.35
C ILE A 99 2.84 8.43 -3.90
N SER A 100 2.23 7.28 -3.58
CA SER A 100 0.88 7.00 -4.08
C SER A 100 -0.14 8.01 -3.57
N ALA A 101 -0.08 8.35 -2.28
CA ALA A 101 -0.99 9.33 -1.71
C ALA A 101 -0.75 10.71 -2.35
N ARG A 102 0.52 11.10 -2.49
CA ARG A 102 0.83 12.40 -3.07
C ARG A 102 0.37 12.50 -4.53
N LYS A 103 0.70 11.51 -5.34
CA LYS A 103 0.30 11.51 -6.75
C LYS A 103 -1.21 11.50 -6.91
N TYR A 104 -1.88 10.66 -6.14
CA TYR A 104 -3.32 10.57 -6.21
C TYR A 104 -3.97 11.90 -5.86
N ASN A 105 -3.57 12.48 -4.75
CA ASN A 105 -4.17 13.70 -4.26
C ASN A 105 -3.84 14.92 -5.11
N GLN A 106 -2.77 14.86 -5.87
CA GLN A 106 -2.44 15.92 -6.82
C GLN A 106 -3.23 15.81 -8.12
N ARG A 107 -3.57 14.60 -8.52
CA ARG A 107 -4.23 14.35 -9.80
C ARG A 107 -5.75 14.36 -9.74
N TYR A 108 -6.31 14.04 -8.59
CA TYR A 108 -7.74 13.82 -8.46
C TYR A 108 -8.33 14.61 -7.30
N ASP A 109 -9.64 14.87 -7.40
CA ASP A 109 -10.34 15.67 -6.39
C ASP A 109 -10.61 14.90 -5.10
N ASP A 110 -10.96 13.63 -5.23
CA ASP A 110 -11.10 12.78 -4.04
C ASP A 110 -9.71 12.48 -3.49
N ARG A 111 -9.65 12.13 -2.23
CA ARG A 111 -8.37 11.99 -1.55
C ARG A 111 -8.16 10.58 -1.04
N VAL A 112 -6.90 10.18 -1.04
CA VAL A 112 -6.46 8.92 -0.47
C VAL A 112 -5.49 9.21 0.66
N LYS A 113 -5.71 8.56 1.79
CA LYS A 113 -4.81 8.61 2.93
C LYS A 113 -4.61 7.21 3.46
N TRP A 114 -3.40 6.91 3.85
CA TRP A 114 -3.07 5.60 4.43
C TRP A 114 -2.90 5.74 5.93
N THR A 115 -3.18 4.66 6.67
CA THR A 115 -2.84 4.63 8.09
C THR A 115 -1.33 4.58 8.21
N ARG A 116 -0.82 4.83 9.42
CA ARG A 116 0.63 4.84 9.64
C ARG A 116 1.23 3.45 9.54
N SER A 117 0.48 2.44 9.91
CA SER A 117 0.98 1.07 9.95
C SER A 117 1.07 0.44 8.57
N TYR A 118 1.78 -0.65 8.53
CA TYR A 118 1.84 -1.51 7.34
C TYR A 118 2.31 -2.88 7.78
N TYR A 119 2.08 -3.85 6.91
CA TYR A 119 2.66 -5.17 7.05
C TYR A 119 3.70 -5.35 5.94
N VAL A 120 4.85 -5.90 6.26
CA VAL A 120 5.83 -6.31 5.27
C VAL A 120 6.39 -7.66 5.67
N GLY A 121 6.43 -8.59 4.71
CA GLY A 121 6.97 -9.91 4.93
C GLY A 121 7.69 -10.38 3.69
N THR A 122 8.62 -11.31 3.86
CA THR A 122 9.30 -11.91 2.72
C THR A 122 8.37 -12.91 2.06
N ALA A 123 8.70 -13.29 0.83
CA ALA A 123 7.85 -14.19 0.04
C ALA A 123 7.53 -15.50 0.74
N GLY A 124 8.45 -16.03 1.53
CA GLY A 124 8.24 -17.31 2.21
C GLY A 124 7.56 -17.21 3.55
N SER A 125 7.40 -16.01 4.11
CA SER A 125 6.91 -15.84 5.47
C SER A 125 5.52 -15.21 5.57
N ALA A 126 5.06 -14.52 4.54
CA ALA A 126 3.77 -13.87 4.59
C ALA A 126 2.67 -14.90 4.43
N SER A 127 2.03 -15.25 5.53
CA SER A 127 0.93 -16.20 5.51
C SER A 127 -0.39 -15.46 5.33
N LYS A 128 -1.36 -16.17 4.78
CA LYS A 128 -2.69 -15.62 4.61
C LYS A 128 -3.27 -15.19 5.95
N GLY A 129 -3.07 -16.00 7.00
CA GLY A 129 -3.59 -15.67 8.32
C GLY A 129 -2.98 -14.41 8.89
N ALA A 130 -1.67 -14.24 8.74
CA ALA A 130 -1.00 -13.04 9.24
C ALA A 130 -1.49 -11.79 8.52
N VAL A 131 -1.65 -11.86 7.22
CA VAL A 131 -2.15 -10.73 6.44
C VAL A 131 -3.58 -10.40 6.82
N GLU A 132 -4.43 -11.42 6.93
CA GLU A 132 -5.82 -11.21 7.32
C GLU A 132 -5.92 -10.58 8.70
N GLN A 133 -5.11 -11.04 9.64
CA GLN A 133 -5.11 -10.49 10.98
C GLN A 133 -4.69 -9.03 10.98
N TYR A 134 -3.69 -8.68 10.20
CA TYR A 134 -3.28 -7.29 10.05
C TYR A 134 -4.43 -6.44 9.50
N ILE A 135 -5.09 -6.90 8.45
CA ILE A 135 -6.18 -6.14 7.84
C ILE A 135 -7.29 -5.87 8.84
N LYS A 136 -7.62 -6.87 9.68
CA LYS A 136 -8.70 -6.75 10.66
C LYS A 136 -8.37 -5.76 11.76
N GLY A 137 -7.14 -5.80 12.28
CA GLY A 137 -6.79 -5.06 13.46
C GLY A 137 -5.69 -4.03 13.32
N GLY A 138 -5.03 -4.00 12.17
CA GLY A 138 -3.79 -3.25 12.03
C GLY A 138 -3.92 -1.81 11.67
N SER A 139 -5.12 -1.31 11.50
CA SER A 139 -5.32 0.05 11.04
C SER A 139 -4.95 1.10 12.07
N ASP A 140 -4.79 0.71 13.31
CA ASP A 140 -4.64 1.64 14.42
C ASP A 140 -3.21 1.89 14.85
N ALA A 141 -2.29 1.26 14.23
CA ALA A 141 -0.90 1.40 14.65
C ALA A 141 -0.37 2.81 14.47
#